data_cde40591661916909b2da625221df927
#
_entry.id   cde40591661916909b2da625221df927
#
_cell.length_a   1.000
_cell.length_b   1.000
_cell.length_c   1.000
_cell.angle_alpha   90.00
_cell.angle_beta   90.00
_cell.angle_gamma   90.00
#
_symmetry.space_group_name_H-M   'P 1'
#
loop_
_entity.id
_entity.type
_entity.pdbx_description
1 polymer ?
#
loop_
_entity_poly.entity_id
_entity_poly.type
_entity_poly.pdbx_seq_one_letter_code
_entity_poly.pdbx_strand_id
1 'polypeptide(L)'
;MKYQSVMDLHTHTVASGHAYCTLREMARAASDKGLELLGITEHAPKMPGTCHKFYFQNIKVVPREMYGIQLLLGSEVNILDAAGTVDLEQKTLEKLDVVIASLHVPCIRPGSRQENTEAYLNAMKNPCVNIIGHLSLIHISEPTRHSLIS
;
A
#
# COMPACT_ATOMS: atom_id res chain seq x y z
N MET A 1 -22.15 1.49 -22.40
CA MET A 1 -20.86 2.20 -22.33
C MET A 1 -19.80 1.21 -21.88
N LYS A 2 -18.64 1.16 -22.55
CA LYS A 2 -17.46 0.44 -22.00
C LYS A 2 -16.65 1.45 -21.20
N TYR A 3 -16.48 1.21 -19.91
CA TYR A 3 -15.56 1.97 -19.07
C TYR A 3 -14.15 1.40 -19.27
N GLN A 4 -13.16 2.30 -19.36
CA GLN A 4 -11.75 1.93 -19.39
C GLN A 4 -11.08 2.54 -18.16
N SER A 5 -10.32 1.73 -17.42
CA SER A 5 -9.47 2.26 -16.36
C SER A 5 -8.31 3.02 -16.98
N VAL A 6 -8.08 4.24 -16.51
CA VAL A 6 -6.96 5.09 -16.94
C VAL A 6 -5.89 5.22 -15.85
N MET A 7 -6.10 4.63 -14.69
CA MET A 7 -5.15 4.66 -13.58
C MET A 7 -5.13 3.34 -12.79
N ASP A 8 -3.98 3.06 -12.17
CA ASP A 8 -3.81 2.07 -11.13
C ASP A 8 -2.93 2.68 -10.02
N LEU A 9 -3.48 2.81 -8.83
CA LEU A 9 -2.81 3.51 -7.71
C LEU A 9 -2.25 2.55 -6.65
N HIS A 10 -2.41 1.24 -6.81
CA HIS A 10 -1.95 0.26 -5.83
C HIS A 10 -1.12 -0.82 -6.52
N THR A 11 0.17 -0.54 -6.71
CA THR A 11 1.09 -1.47 -7.36
C THR A 11 2.41 -1.60 -6.60
N HIS A 12 3.05 -2.75 -6.76
CA HIS A 12 4.31 -3.11 -6.13
C HIS A 12 5.34 -3.52 -7.16
N THR A 13 6.60 -3.27 -6.81
CA THR A 13 7.76 -3.68 -7.61
C THR A 13 8.63 -4.68 -6.83
N VAL A 14 9.75 -5.07 -7.39
CA VAL A 14 10.75 -5.92 -6.71
C VAL A 14 11.20 -5.34 -5.35
N ALA A 15 11.00 -4.04 -5.11
CA ALA A 15 11.34 -3.40 -3.84
C ALA A 15 10.45 -3.89 -2.69
N SER A 16 9.24 -4.34 -2.95
CA SER A 16 8.33 -4.94 -1.96
C SER A 16 8.66 -6.38 -1.60
N GLY A 17 9.63 -7.01 -2.29
CA GLY A 17 10.15 -8.35 -1.96
C GLY A 17 9.27 -9.53 -2.43
N HIS A 18 8.04 -9.30 -2.84
CA HIS A 18 7.11 -10.33 -3.35
C HIS A 18 6.41 -9.93 -4.64
N ALA A 19 6.91 -8.91 -5.32
CA ALA A 19 6.60 -8.57 -6.71
C ALA A 19 7.88 -8.68 -7.54
N TYR A 20 7.75 -8.86 -8.85
CA TYR A 20 8.88 -9.33 -9.67
C TYR A 20 9.26 -8.38 -10.81
N CYS A 21 8.48 -7.30 -11.01
CA CYS A 21 8.78 -6.27 -12.00
C CYS A 21 9.54 -5.10 -11.34
N THR A 22 10.44 -4.51 -12.09
CA THR A 22 11.06 -3.23 -11.72
C THR A 22 10.07 -2.07 -11.94
N LEU A 23 10.33 -0.92 -11.33
CA LEU A 23 9.56 0.30 -11.56
C LEU A 23 9.44 0.65 -13.05
N ARG A 24 10.54 0.50 -13.81
CA ARG A 24 10.54 0.79 -15.26
C ARG A 24 9.66 -0.17 -16.05
N GLU A 25 9.69 -1.46 -15.73
CA GLU A 25 8.83 -2.47 -16.36
C GLU A 25 7.36 -2.20 -16.05
N MET A 26 7.03 -1.85 -14.80
CA MET A 26 5.68 -1.48 -14.40
C MET A 26 5.18 -0.24 -15.16
N ALA A 27 5.99 0.82 -15.22
CA ALA A 27 5.64 2.03 -15.96
C ALA A 27 5.47 1.77 -17.46
N ARG A 28 6.34 0.93 -18.07
CA ARG A 28 6.20 0.53 -19.48
C ARG A 28 4.92 -0.25 -19.70
N ALA A 29 4.64 -1.26 -18.89
CA ALA A 29 3.45 -2.08 -19.02
C ALA A 29 2.15 -1.27 -18.82
N ALA A 30 2.15 -0.29 -17.91
CA ALA A 30 1.05 0.63 -17.69
C ALA A 30 0.81 1.51 -18.92
N SER A 31 1.88 2.08 -19.50
CA SER A 31 1.82 2.85 -20.76
C SER A 31 1.26 2.02 -21.91
N ASP A 32 1.77 0.78 -22.10
CA ASP A 32 1.33 -0.13 -23.16
C ASP A 32 -0.15 -0.55 -23.01
N LYS A 33 -0.70 -0.52 -21.78
CA LYS A 33 -2.12 -0.75 -21.49
C LYS A 33 -2.99 0.50 -21.62
N GLY A 34 -2.41 1.66 -21.92
CA GLY A 34 -3.12 2.92 -22.05
C GLY A 34 -3.52 3.56 -20.73
N LEU A 35 -2.81 3.26 -19.63
CA LEU A 35 -2.97 4.01 -18.39
C LEU A 35 -2.30 5.38 -18.55
N GLU A 36 -2.86 6.38 -17.88
CA GLU A 36 -2.35 7.75 -17.83
C GLU A 36 -1.60 8.02 -16.51
N LEU A 37 -1.94 7.26 -15.47
CA LEU A 37 -1.41 7.42 -14.11
C LEU A 37 -1.14 6.07 -13.46
N LEU A 38 0.06 5.92 -12.87
CA LEU A 38 0.46 4.74 -12.11
C LEU A 38 0.98 5.14 -10.73
N GLY A 39 0.43 4.54 -9.67
CA GLY A 39 0.96 4.62 -8.31
C GLY A 39 1.96 3.49 -8.04
N ILE A 40 3.18 3.83 -7.66
CA ILE A 40 4.18 2.89 -7.13
C ILE A 40 4.12 2.99 -5.61
N THR A 41 3.49 2.00 -4.99
CA THR A 41 3.11 2.03 -3.57
C THR A 41 3.68 0.83 -2.83
N GLU A 42 5.01 0.79 -2.72
CA GLU A 42 5.72 -0.31 -2.07
C GLU A 42 5.25 -0.51 -0.63
N HIS A 43 5.29 -1.75 -0.16
CA HIS A 43 5.06 -2.04 1.25
C HIS A 43 6.06 -1.35 2.15
N ALA A 44 5.56 -0.73 3.21
CA ALA A 44 6.37 -0.08 4.23
C ALA A 44 7.17 -1.09 5.09
N PRO A 45 8.18 -0.63 5.85
CA PRO A 45 9.26 -1.47 6.37
C PRO A 45 8.88 -2.59 7.33
N LYS A 46 7.69 -2.60 7.91
CA LYS A 46 7.25 -3.70 8.80
C LYS A 46 6.79 -4.95 8.05
N MET A 47 6.49 -4.83 6.76
CA MET A 47 6.19 -6.00 5.94
C MET A 47 7.48 -6.82 5.74
N PRO A 48 7.46 -8.14 6.02
CA PRO A 48 8.63 -8.99 5.81
C PRO A 48 9.12 -8.99 4.36
N GLY A 49 10.43 -8.87 4.16
CA GLY A 49 11.06 -8.93 2.84
C GLY A 49 11.02 -7.65 2.02
N THR A 50 10.38 -6.59 2.51
CA THR A 50 10.29 -5.30 1.82
C THR A 50 11.56 -4.46 1.95
N CYS A 51 11.57 -3.32 1.27
CA CYS A 51 12.67 -2.37 1.29
C CYS A 51 12.81 -1.62 2.63
N HIS A 52 14.02 -1.14 2.89
CA HIS A 52 14.32 -0.33 4.06
C HIS A 52 13.64 1.05 4.00
N LYS A 53 13.37 1.67 5.15
CA LYS A 53 12.78 3.03 5.25
C LYS A 53 13.51 4.09 4.40
N PHE A 54 14.80 3.93 4.14
CA PHE A 54 15.58 4.81 3.29
C PHE A 54 15.06 4.87 1.85
N TYR A 55 14.44 3.79 1.35
CA TYR A 55 13.79 3.77 0.04
C TYR A 55 12.76 4.89 -0.08
N PHE A 56 11.87 5.02 0.90
CA PHE A 56 10.81 6.04 0.91
C PHE A 56 11.35 7.46 1.11
N GLN A 57 12.48 7.61 1.78
CA GLN A 57 13.16 8.90 1.91
C GLN A 57 13.81 9.35 0.60
N ASN A 58 14.24 8.40 -0.23
CA ASN A 58 14.97 8.62 -1.48
C ASN A 58 14.09 8.55 -2.74
N ILE A 59 12.90 7.94 -2.70
CA ILE A 59 12.06 7.68 -3.88
C ILE A 59 11.75 8.95 -4.69
N LYS A 60 11.78 10.12 -4.06
CA LYS A 60 11.56 11.42 -4.69
C LYS A 60 12.52 11.75 -5.84
N VAL A 61 13.65 11.04 -5.98
CA VAL A 61 14.60 11.23 -7.09
C VAL A 61 14.13 10.59 -8.39
N VAL A 62 13.12 9.72 -8.31
CA VAL A 62 12.50 9.09 -9.47
C VAL A 62 11.68 10.14 -10.24
N PRO A 63 11.83 10.24 -11.58
CA PRO A 63 11.00 11.14 -12.39
C PRO A 63 9.51 10.84 -12.20
N ARG A 64 8.69 11.91 -12.14
CA ARG A 64 7.22 11.81 -12.04
C ARG A 64 6.53 11.52 -13.37
N GLU A 65 7.29 11.41 -14.45
CA GLU A 65 6.80 11.01 -15.77
C GLU A 65 7.76 9.98 -16.37
N MET A 66 7.19 8.93 -16.95
CA MET A 66 7.96 7.87 -17.59
C MET A 66 7.10 7.21 -18.67
N TYR A 67 7.65 7.06 -19.87
CA TYR A 67 6.94 6.44 -21.01
C TYR A 67 5.59 7.13 -21.36
N GLY A 68 5.48 8.44 -21.11
CA GLY A 68 4.28 9.22 -21.40
C GLY A 68 3.15 9.07 -20.36
N ILE A 69 3.39 8.42 -19.23
CA ILE A 69 2.43 8.35 -18.11
C ILE A 69 2.96 9.06 -16.88
N GLN A 70 2.04 9.55 -16.04
CA GLN A 70 2.38 10.13 -14.74
C GLN A 70 2.62 9.04 -13.70
N LEU A 71 3.59 9.27 -12.80
CA LEU A 71 3.90 8.40 -11.68
C LEU A 71 3.59 9.09 -10.36
N LEU A 72 2.82 8.45 -9.50
CA LEU A 72 2.72 8.79 -8.09
C LEU A 72 3.63 7.84 -7.29
N LEU A 73 4.53 8.41 -6.51
CA LEU A 73 5.51 7.66 -5.73
C LEU A 73 5.10 7.66 -4.26
N GLY A 74 4.73 6.50 -3.76
CA GLY A 74 4.08 6.37 -2.49
C GLY A 74 4.47 5.14 -1.69
N SER A 75 3.60 4.80 -0.76
CA SER A 75 3.74 3.61 0.07
C SER A 75 2.39 3.03 0.44
N GLU A 76 2.32 1.72 0.51
CA GLU A 76 1.31 1.02 1.27
C GLU A 76 1.84 0.79 2.68
N VAL A 77 1.41 1.65 3.62
CA VAL A 77 1.81 1.57 5.03
C VAL A 77 1.02 0.51 5.78
N ASN A 78 1.69 -0.11 6.74
CA ASN A 78 1.09 -1.10 7.62
C ASN A 78 0.45 -0.42 8.82
N ILE A 79 -0.84 -0.68 9.08
CA ILE A 79 -1.48 -0.32 10.34
C ILE A 79 -1.02 -1.32 11.38
N LEU A 80 -0.45 -0.83 12.49
CA LEU A 80 0.26 -1.66 13.47
C LEU A 80 -0.57 -1.98 14.72
N ASP A 81 -1.59 -1.17 15.01
CA ASP A 81 -2.42 -1.29 16.21
C ASP A 81 -3.80 -0.64 16.04
N ALA A 82 -4.66 -0.83 17.03
CA ALA A 82 -6.00 -0.24 17.06
C ALA A 82 -5.99 1.30 17.14
N ALA A 83 -4.89 1.92 17.55
CA ALA A 83 -4.74 3.37 17.54
C ALA A 83 -4.49 3.94 16.13
N GLY A 84 -4.30 3.07 15.13
CA GLY A 84 -4.06 3.47 13.75
C GLY A 84 -2.62 3.91 13.49
N THR A 85 -1.68 3.49 14.35
CA THR A 85 -0.25 3.76 14.16
C THR A 85 0.23 3.11 12.86
N VAL A 86 1.03 3.84 12.07
CA VAL A 86 1.63 3.33 10.83
C VAL A 86 3.15 3.30 10.93
N ASP A 87 3.80 2.50 10.09
CA ASP A 87 5.22 2.17 10.18
C ASP A 87 6.16 3.11 9.43
N LEU A 88 5.67 4.23 8.91
CA LEU A 88 6.49 5.33 8.40
C LEU A 88 6.30 6.60 9.25
N GLU A 89 7.41 7.30 9.48
CA GLU A 89 7.41 8.57 10.21
C GLU A 89 6.66 9.66 9.43
N GLN A 90 5.94 10.53 10.14
CA GLN A 90 5.13 11.61 9.56
C GLN A 90 5.90 12.44 8.51
N LYS A 91 7.13 12.85 8.81
CA LYS A 91 8.00 13.61 7.87
C LYS A 91 8.35 12.85 6.59
N THR A 92 8.24 11.50 6.58
CA THR A 92 8.43 10.69 5.38
C THR A 92 7.13 10.64 4.59
N LEU A 93 5.99 10.42 5.28
CA LEU A 93 4.66 10.40 4.66
C LEU A 93 4.34 11.69 3.92
N GLU A 94 4.68 12.86 4.50
CA GLU A 94 4.49 14.19 3.91
C GLU A 94 5.25 14.43 2.58
N LYS A 95 6.20 13.55 2.25
CA LYS A 95 7.00 13.63 1.01
C LYS A 95 6.55 12.66 -0.07
N LEU A 96 5.61 11.78 0.27
CA LEU A 96 5.04 10.83 -0.68
C LEU A 96 3.86 11.46 -1.42
N ASP A 97 3.67 11.03 -2.67
CA ASP A 97 2.57 11.52 -3.51
C ASP A 97 1.26 10.83 -3.15
N VAL A 98 1.32 9.58 -2.69
CA VAL A 98 0.16 8.77 -2.29
C VAL A 98 0.52 7.81 -1.15
N VAL A 99 -0.34 7.70 -0.16
CA VAL A 99 -0.22 6.76 0.97
C VAL A 99 -1.50 5.95 1.07
N ILE A 100 -1.33 4.64 0.99
CA ILE A 100 -2.38 3.65 1.22
C ILE A 100 -2.17 3.06 2.61
N ALA A 101 -3.19 3.03 3.46
CA ALA A 101 -3.10 2.38 4.77
C ALA A 101 -3.85 1.05 4.75
N SER A 102 -3.18 -0.02 5.13
CA SER A 102 -3.71 -1.39 5.08
C SER A 102 -3.41 -2.18 6.36
N LEU A 103 -4.29 -3.11 6.69
CA LEU A 103 -3.99 -4.17 7.64
C LEU A 103 -3.26 -5.29 6.89
N HIS A 104 -2.13 -5.75 7.45
CA HIS A 104 -1.41 -6.91 6.94
C HIS A 104 -1.14 -7.88 8.09
N VAL A 105 -1.59 -9.11 7.95
CA VAL A 105 -1.43 -10.15 8.99
C VAL A 105 0.01 -10.31 9.50
N PRO A 106 1.07 -10.20 8.68
CA PRO A 106 2.44 -10.24 9.18
C PRO A 106 2.82 -9.04 10.07
N CYS A 107 2.08 -7.92 10.02
CA CYS A 107 2.44 -6.66 10.68
C CYS A 107 1.58 -6.38 11.92
N ILE A 108 0.38 -6.96 11.99
CA ILE A 108 -0.55 -6.81 13.10
C ILE A 108 -1.22 -8.14 13.40
N ARG A 109 -1.38 -8.47 14.68
CA ARG A 109 -2.26 -9.56 15.08
C ARG A 109 -3.71 -9.11 14.86
N PRO A 110 -4.49 -9.81 14.00
CA PRO A 110 -5.89 -9.46 13.80
C PRO A 110 -6.66 -9.51 15.12
N GLY A 111 -7.40 -8.47 15.39
CA GLY A 111 -8.32 -8.38 16.51
C GLY A 111 -9.74 -8.81 16.14
N SER A 112 -10.70 -8.46 17.00
CA SER A 112 -12.11 -8.52 16.67
C SER A 112 -12.43 -7.60 15.47
N ARG A 113 -13.56 -7.84 14.83
CA ARG A 113 -14.06 -6.96 13.76
C ARG A 113 -14.10 -5.50 14.18
N GLN A 114 -14.52 -5.24 15.42
CA GLN A 114 -14.60 -3.89 15.96
C GLN A 114 -13.20 -3.27 16.08
N GLU A 115 -12.23 -3.96 16.67
CA GLU A 115 -10.86 -3.49 16.82
C GLU A 115 -10.20 -3.23 15.46
N ASN A 116 -10.40 -4.12 14.48
CA ASN A 116 -9.91 -3.93 13.13
C ASN A 116 -10.55 -2.70 12.45
N THR A 117 -11.85 -2.47 12.69
CA THR A 117 -12.55 -1.27 12.18
C THR A 117 -11.97 0.00 12.82
N GLU A 118 -11.77 -0.01 14.15
CA GLU A 118 -11.19 1.11 14.88
C GLU A 118 -9.77 1.44 14.40
N ALA A 119 -8.96 0.42 14.11
CA ALA A 119 -7.62 0.58 13.54
C ALA A 119 -7.66 1.36 12.22
N TYR A 120 -8.56 1.01 11.30
CA TYR A 120 -8.75 1.77 10.05
C TYR A 120 -9.25 3.18 10.31
N LEU A 121 -10.30 3.36 11.12
CA LEU A 121 -10.87 4.67 11.42
C LEU A 121 -9.83 5.61 12.07
N ASN A 122 -8.95 5.06 12.90
CA ASN A 122 -7.88 5.83 13.51
C ASN A 122 -6.76 6.16 12.52
N ALA A 123 -6.36 5.22 11.66
CA ALA A 123 -5.38 5.47 10.60
C ALA A 123 -5.85 6.56 9.62
N MET A 124 -7.15 6.60 9.31
CA MET A 124 -7.76 7.63 8.45
C MET A 124 -7.70 9.04 9.03
N LYS A 125 -7.45 9.20 10.33
CA LYS A 125 -7.25 10.53 10.95
C LYS A 125 -5.90 11.15 10.60
N ASN A 126 -4.95 10.35 10.10
CA ASN A 126 -3.68 10.87 9.62
C ASN A 126 -3.91 11.56 8.26
N PRO A 127 -3.63 12.89 8.14
CA PRO A 127 -3.91 13.64 6.92
C PRO A 127 -3.07 13.20 5.71
N CYS A 128 -2.00 12.43 5.92
CA CYS A 128 -1.20 11.87 4.84
C CYS A 128 -1.80 10.59 4.23
N VAL A 129 -2.75 9.92 4.91
CA VAL A 129 -3.41 8.73 4.38
C VAL A 129 -4.47 9.15 3.36
N ASN A 130 -4.29 8.70 2.12
CA ASN A 130 -5.17 9.06 1.00
C ASN A 130 -6.16 7.94 0.65
N ILE A 131 -5.74 6.69 0.83
CA ILE A 131 -6.48 5.51 0.40
C ILE A 131 -6.45 4.46 1.52
N ILE A 132 -7.54 3.72 1.68
CA ILE A 132 -7.60 2.53 2.52
C ILE A 132 -7.53 1.29 1.64
N GLY A 133 -6.53 0.46 1.87
CA GLY A 133 -6.35 -0.82 1.19
C GLY A 133 -6.92 -1.99 2.00
N HIS A 134 -7.12 -3.13 1.35
CA HIS A 134 -7.50 -4.41 2.00
C HIS A 134 -8.70 -4.34 2.95
N LEU A 135 -9.70 -3.53 2.65
CA LEU A 135 -10.85 -3.29 3.53
C LEU A 135 -11.62 -4.57 3.91
N SER A 136 -11.57 -5.61 3.08
CA SER A 136 -12.14 -6.93 3.38
C SER A 136 -11.50 -7.60 4.60
N LEU A 137 -10.28 -7.22 4.97
CA LEU A 137 -9.58 -7.76 6.15
C LEU A 137 -10.20 -7.31 7.48
N ILE A 138 -11.11 -6.34 7.50
CA ILE A 138 -11.90 -6.00 8.68
C ILE A 138 -12.65 -7.24 9.23
N HIS A 139 -13.00 -8.19 8.35
CA HIS A 139 -13.71 -9.41 8.71
C HIS A 139 -12.81 -10.57 9.11
N ILE A 140 -11.49 -10.41 9.05
CA ILE A 140 -10.55 -11.40 9.56
C ILE A 140 -10.48 -11.24 11.09
N SER A 141 -11.48 -11.83 11.76
CA SER A 141 -11.30 -12.28 13.13
C SER A 141 -10.30 -13.43 13.12
N GLU A 142 -9.54 -13.63 14.22
CA GLU A 142 -8.63 -14.78 14.39
C GLU A 142 -9.21 -16.01 13.71
N PRO A 143 -8.40 -16.80 12.97
CA PRO A 143 -8.90 -18.03 12.38
C PRO A 143 -9.54 -18.83 13.50
N THR A 144 -10.87 -18.85 13.51
CA THR A 144 -11.59 -19.82 14.31
C THR A 144 -11.06 -21.16 13.83
N ARG A 145 -10.36 -21.85 14.70
CA ARG A 145 -9.77 -23.16 14.52
C ARG A 145 -10.85 -24.22 14.36
N HIS A 146 -11.83 -23.97 13.50
CA HIS A 146 -12.93 -24.88 13.17
C HIS A 146 -13.45 -24.61 11.78
N SER A 147 -12.63 -24.72 10.76
CA SER A 147 -13.11 -25.39 9.58
C SER A 147 -12.73 -26.86 9.79
N LEU A 148 -13.64 -27.57 10.37
CA LEU A 148 -13.59 -29.00 10.43
C LEU A 148 -13.55 -29.53 9.00
N ILE A 149 -12.45 -30.17 8.70
CA ILE A 149 -12.37 -31.18 7.66
C ILE A 149 -13.28 -32.31 8.13
N SER A 150 -14.38 -32.48 7.48
CA SER A 150 -15.16 -33.71 7.46
C SER A 150 -14.96 -34.32 6.12
#